data_8cd46ccd9e3b18204af7e7cbfc550165
#
_entry.id   8cd46ccd9e3b18204af7e7cbfc550165
#
_cell.length_a   1.000
_cell.length_b   1.000
_cell.length_c   1.000
_cell.angle_alpha   90.00
_cell.angle_beta   90.00
_cell.angle_gamma   90.00
#
_symmetry.space_group_name_H-M   'P 1'
#
loop_
_entity.id
_entity.type
_entity.pdbx_description
1 polymer ?
#
loop_
_entity_poly.entity_id
_entity_poly.type
_entity_poly.pdbx_seq_one_letter_code
_entity_poly.pdbx_strand_id
1 'polypeptide(L)'
;MQTAHEVLVALAQRYAFGEVAALVAAGAAGETLTTRDGAQIDQLCAFGQRLLDLDAEDFGIADAARDSNTEHTFADRVAGDAVPPDLVLRARACRMPQDPRERDRGALGSLVPAFGLLLEVIALRWARRETAAVVAAIHITSEYLPLLAWESVLGHAGDPARIGPAVSGDGSAWGDFDDRDCAHTRPERSAAHHAVRVAHESGPQWRTYLDRQHSNVAHALAVCAGECRRPCGVVTRHPATEQELLQRRCRAALAYVSSPIVRLRHSAPVGHGFGVPSTGEVREAWVRSRGELARLEPAVRTEDGYPLPGLPSLFSAVAGRLVAPATLVTDTATALVAALA
;
A
#
# COMPACT_ATOMS: atom_id res chain seq x y z
N MET A 1 9.38 -29.91 28.33
CA MET A 1 8.04 -29.60 27.78
C MET A 1 7.86 -28.09 27.81
N GLN A 2 7.63 -27.46 26.67
CA GLN A 2 7.27 -26.03 26.63
C GLN A 2 5.91 -25.84 27.32
N THR A 3 5.77 -24.79 28.11
CA THR A 3 4.47 -24.40 28.68
C THR A 3 3.56 -23.84 27.58
N ALA A 4 2.24 -23.91 27.77
CA ALA A 4 1.31 -23.30 26.81
C ALA A 4 1.59 -21.80 26.59
N HIS A 5 1.99 -21.12 27.65
CA HIS A 5 2.42 -19.70 27.61
C HIS A 5 3.63 -19.49 26.68
N GLU A 6 4.68 -20.30 26.81
CA GLU A 6 5.88 -20.19 25.95
C GLU A 6 5.51 -20.43 24.45
N VAL A 7 4.55 -21.31 24.19
CA VAL A 7 4.05 -21.53 22.82
C VAL A 7 3.33 -20.30 22.29
N LEU A 8 2.43 -19.69 23.08
CA LEU A 8 1.71 -18.48 22.67
C LEU A 8 2.68 -17.33 22.41
N VAL A 9 3.66 -17.10 23.26
CA VAL A 9 4.70 -16.08 23.06
C VAL A 9 5.50 -16.35 21.79
N ALA A 10 5.92 -17.60 21.56
CA ALA A 10 6.66 -17.98 20.36
C ALA A 10 5.85 -17.77 19.07
N LEU A 11 4.53 -18.02 19.09
CA LEU A 11 3.63 -17.74 17.98
C LEU A 11 3.46 -16.24 17.73
N ALA A 12 3.26 -15.45 18.79
CA ALA A 12 3.17 -13.99 18.69
C ALA A 12 4.44 -13.38 18.09
N GLN A 13 5.63 -13.84 18.53
CA GLN A 13 6.93 -13.41 17.99
C GLN A 13 7.13 -13.79 16.51
N ARG A 14 6.37 -14.76 16.01
CA ARG A 14 6.36 -15.18 14.61
C ARG A 14 5.20 -14.58 13.81
N TYR A 15 4.49 -13.62 14.39
CA TYR A 15 3.34 -12.95 13.77
C TYR A 15 2.21 -13.91 13.40
N ALA A 16 2.02 -14.99 14.15
CA ALA A 16 0.99 -16.00 13.98
C ALA A 16 -0.27 -15.60 14.77
N PHE A 17 -0.80 -14.42 14.46
CA PHE A 17 -1.88 -13.80 15.22
C PHE A 17 -3.15 -14.64 15.28
N GLY A 18 -3.55 -15.24 14.14
CA GLY A 18 -4.73 -16.10 14.06
C GLY A 18 -4.61 -17.35 14.94
N GLU A 19 -3.42 -17.96 14.97
CA GLU A 19 -3.12 -19.12 15.80
C GLU A 19 -3.12 -18.78 17.29
N VAL A 20 -2.58 -17.62 17.67
CA VAL A 20 -2.65 -17.15 19.07
C VAL A 20 -4.09 -16.95 19.49
N ALA A 21 -4.91 -16.23 18.70
CA ALA A 21 -6.32 -16.02 18.98
C ALA A 21 -7.09 -17.33 19.14
N ALA A 22 -6.90 -18.27 18.21
CA ALA A 22 -7.55 -19.59 18.25
C ALA A 22 -7.17 -20.41 19.48
N LEU A 23 -5.90 -20.41 19.89
CA LEU A 23 -5.43 -21.12 21.08
C LEU A 23 -5.95 -20.48 22.36
N VAL A 24 -5.97 -19.15 22.45
CA VAL A 24 -6.53 -18.43 23.62
C VAL A 24 -8.03 -18.71 23.74
N ALA A 25 -8.78 -18.64 22.63
CA ALA A 25 -10.21 -18.97 22.61
C ALA A 25 -10.50 -20.44 23.00
N ALA A 26 -9.58 -21.37 22.69
CA ALA A 26 -9.65 -22.76 23.09
C ALA A 26 -9.26 -23.02 24.56
N GLY A 27 -8.91 -21.97 25.33
CA GLY A 27 -8.51 -22.08 26.73
C GLY A 27 -7.07 -22.55 26.95
N ALA A 28 -6.22 -22.54 25.92
CA ALA A 28 -4.82 -22.97 26.02
C ALA A 28 -3.98 -22.13 27.00
N ALA A 29 -4.43 -20.92 27.30
CA ALA A 29 -3.78 -20.03 28.26
C ALA A 29 -4.04 -20.41 29.74
N GLY A 30 -4.92 -21.39 30.00
CA GLY A 30 -5.32 -21.83 31.33
C GLY A 30 -6.13 -20.79 32.11
N GLU A 31 -6.27 -21.01 33.42
CA GLU A 31 -6.99 -20.09 34.33
C GLU A 31 -6.22 -18.79 34.64
N THR A 32 -5.04 -18.62 34.09
CA THR A 32 -4.15 -17.48 34.36
C THR A 32 -4.61 -16.17 33.69
N LEU A 33 -5.34 -16.26 32.57
CA LEU A 33 -5.88 -15.10 31.87
C LEU A 33 -7.28 -14.77 32.37
N THR A 34 -7.49 -13.52 32.75
CA THR A 34 -8.86 -13.03 33.03
C THR A 34 -9.65 -12.89 31.71
N THR A 35 -10.97 -12.79 31.80
CA THR A 35 -11.84 -12.53 30.64
C THR A 35 -11.45 -11.22 29.93
N ARG A 36 -10.98 -10.23 30.69
CA ARG A 36 -10.52 -8.94 30.14
C ARG A 36 -9.24 -9.10 29.33
N ASP A 37 -8.27 -9.88 29.85
CA ASP A 37 -7.00 -10.13 29.15
C ASP A 37 -7.24 -10.91 27.85
N GLY A 38 -8.15 -11.90 27.88
CA GLY A 38 -8.57 -12.65 26.70
C GLY A 38 -9.15 -11.73 25.60
N ALA A 39 -10.02 -10.80 25.97
CA ALA A 39 -10.57 -9.84 25.03
C ALA A 39 -9.51 -8.88 24.46
N GLN A 40 -8.55 -8.45 25.28
CA GLN A 40 -7.42 -7.63 24.85
C GLN A 40 -6.53 -8.36 23.84
N ILE A 41 -6.18 -9.62 24.14
CA ILE A 41 -5.38 -10.45 23.26
C ILE A 41 -6.08 -10.66 21.92
N ASP A 42 -7.39 -10.96 21.93
CA ASP A 42 -8.17 -11.15 20.72
C ASP A 42 -8.16 -9.88 19.83
N GLN A 43 -8.35 -8.71 20.42
CA GLN A 43 -8.29 -7.43 19.70
C GLN A 43 -6.89 -7.16 19.11
N LEU A 44 -5.82 -7.41 19.85
CA LEU A 44 -4.45 -7.26 19.34
C LEU A 44 -4.15 -8.26 18.21
N CYS A 45 -4.63 -9.48 18.33
CA CYS A 45 -4.50 -10.50 17.28
C CYS A 45 -5.27 -10.10 16.02
N ALA A 46 -6.52 -9.66 16.15
CA ALA A 46 -7.32 -9.20 15.02
C ALA A 46 -6.66 -8.00 14.32
N PHE A 47 -6.18 -7.01 15.09
CA PHE A 47 -5.49 -5.85 14.56
C PHE A 47 -4.19 -6.24 13.83
N GLY A 48 -3.34 -7.06 14.45
CA GLY A 48 -2.08 -7.50 13.85
C GLY A 48 -2.27 -8.35 12.60
N GLN A 49 -3.26 -9.25 12.59
CA GLN A 49 -3.58 -10.07 11.42
C GLN A 49 -4.01 -9.20 10.23
N ARG A 50 -4.88 -8.23 10.45
CA ARG A 50 -5.33 -7.34 9.38
C ARG A 50 -4.21 -6.49 8.81
N LEU A 51 -3.32 -5.96 9.66
CA LEU A 51 -2.12 -5.25 9.18
C LEU A 51 -1.22 -6.16 8.34
N LEU A 52 -0.99 -7.40 8.80
CA LEU A 52 -0.18 -8.38 8.09
C LEU A 52 -0.80 -8.78 6.74
N ASP A 53 -2.13 -8.76 6.64
CA ASP A 53 -2.87 -9.01 5.41
C ASP A 53 -3.03 -7.75 4.54
N LEU A 54 -2.40 -6.64 4.93
CA LEU A 54 -2.50 -5.33 4.26
C LEU A 54 -3.94 -4.78 4.24
N ASP A 55 -4.77 -5.29 5.15
CA ASP A 55 -6.13 -4.83 5.35
C ASP A 55 -6.11 -3.60 6.28
N ALA A 56 -5.70 -2.47 5.75
CA ALA A 56 -5.76 -1.18 6.45
C ALA A 56 -7.11 -0.48 6.23
N GLU A 57 -8.03 -1.12 5.52
CA GLU A 57 -9.40 -0.67 5.31
C GLU A 57 -10.38 -1.41 6.25
N ASP A 58 -11.61 -0.97 6.21
CA ASP A 58 -12.69 -1.53 7.05
C ASP A 58 -13.35 -2.75 6.39
N PHE A 59 -12.54 -3.76 6.04
CA PHE A 59 -13.04 -4.97 5.42
C PHE A 59 -13.79 -5.85 6.42
N GLY A 60 -14.98 -6.30 6.03
CA GLY A 60 -15.73 -7.31 6.78
C GLY A 60 -16.59 -6.78 7.92
N ILE A 61 -16.83 -5.47 8.02
CA ILE A 61 -17.94 -4.96 8.83
C ILE A 61 -19.22 -5.26 8.06
N ALA A 62 -20.07 -6.06 8.68
CA ALA A 62 -21.38 -6.35 8.14
C ALA A 62 -22.13 -5.05 7.80
N ASP A 63 -22.91 -5.05 6.72
CA ASP A 63 -23.66 -3.89 6.23
C ASP A 63 -24.49 -3.18 7.30
N ALA A 64 -24.91 -3.88 8.36
CA ALA A 64 -25.61 -3.34 9.52
C ALA A 64 -24.82 -2.28 10.32
N ALA A 65 -23.49 -2.25 10.23
CA ALA A 65 -22.67 -1.23 10.89
C ALA A 65 -22.46 0.04 10.03
N ARG A 66 -22.81 -0.01 8.74
CA ARG A 66 -22.73 1.14 7.82
C ARG A 66 -23.79 2.21 8.11
N ASP A 67 -24.89 1.83 8.75
CA ASP A 67 -26.01 2.74 9.10
C ASP A 67 -25.78 3.52 10.39
N SER A 68 -24.75 3.21 11.17
CA SER A 68 -24.44 4.00 12.35
C SER A 68 -23.66 5.25 11.94
N ASN A 69 -24.26 6.40 12.12
CA ASN A 69 -23.75 7.76 11.89
C ASN A 69 -22.54 8.11 12.81
N THR A 70 -21.78 7.12 13.23
CA THR A 70 -20.63 7.26 14.11
C THR A 70 -19.36 7.31 13.29
N GLU A 71 -18.61 8.40 13.43
CA GLU A 71 -17.28 8.66 12.84
C GLU A 71 -16.18 7.66 13.30
N HIS A 72 -16.54 6.42 13.66
CA HIS A 72 -15.56 5.43 14.10
C HIS A 72 -14.81 4.88 12.88
N THR A 73 -13.52 5.09 12.86
CA THR A 73 -12.63 4.52 11.85
C THR A 73 -12.45 3.02 12.09
N PHE A 74 -11.99 2.30 11.08
CA PHE A 74 -11.61 0.90 11.16
C PHE A 74 -10.77 0.58 12.41
N ALA A 75 -9.72 1.36 12.64
CA ALA A 75 -8.84 1.18 13.80
C ALA A 75 -9.61 1.29 15.13
N ASP A 76 -10.57 2.22 15.25
CA ASP A 76 -11.39 2.37 16.45
C ASP A 76 -12.33 1.18 16.68
N ARG A 77 -12.80 0.54 15.61
CA ARG A 77 -13.73 -0.60 15.70
C ARG A 77 -13.05 -1.92 15.99
N VAL A 78 -11.83 -2.12 15.45
CA VAL A 78 -11.05 -3.35 15.68
C VAL A 78 -10.21 -3.25 16.93
N ALA A 79 -9.69 -2.06 17.21
CA ALA A 79 -8.75 -1.87 18.30
C ALA A 79 -9.44 -1.80 19.67
N GLY A 80 -10.66 -1.22 19.75
CA GLY A 80 -11.23 -0.90 21.04
C GLY A 80 -10.21 -0.15 21.92
N ASP A 81 -10.38 -0.25 23.23
CA ASP A 81 -9.43 0.35 24.20
C ASP A 81 -8.14 -0.50 24.41
N ALA A 82 -8.02 -1.64 23.72
CA ALA A 82 -6.97 -2.61 23.97
C ALA A 82 -5.71 -2.40 23.11
N VAL A 83 -5.86 -1.77 21.94
CA VAL A 83 -4.71 -1.48 21.08
C VAL A 83 -4.09 -0.13 21.47
N PRO A 84 -2.77 -0.05 21.65
CA PRO A 84 -2.10 1.22 21.96
C PRO A 84 -2.46 2.34 20.97
N PRO A 85 -2.78 3.55 21.45
CA PRO A 85 -3.27 4.66 20.60
C PRO A 85 -2.31 5.08 19.49
N ASP A 86 -1.01 4.95 19.70
CA ASP A 86 0.01 5.24 18.69
C ASP A 86 -0.03 4.24 17.52
N LEU A 87 -0.28 2.96 17.78
CA LEU A 87 -0.46 1.94 16.74
C LEU A 87 -1.72 2.22 15.92
N VAL A 88 -2.81 2.60 16.60
CA VAL A 88 -4.06 3.00 15.95
C VAL A 88 -3.83 4.20 15.02
N LEU A 89 -3.14 5.23 15.51
CA LEU A 89 -2.82 6.43 14.71
C LEU A 89 -1.97 6.09 13.47
N ARG A 90 -0.96 5.24 13.62
CA ARG A 90 -0.10 4.80 12.53
C ARG A 90 -0.85 3.94 11.50
N ALA A 91 -1.76 3.06 11.94
CA ALA A 91 -2.61 2.27 11.07
C ALA A 91 -3.57 3.16 10.26
N ARG A 92 -4.14 4.18 10.90
CA ARG A 92 -5.00 5.19 10.22
C ARG A 92 -4.27 5.88 9.06
N ALA A 93 -3.00 6.18 9.23
CA ALA A 93 -2.21 6.80 8.17
C ALA A 93 -2.02 5.88 6.93
N CYS A 94 -2.20 4.57 7.09
CA CYS A 94 -2.08 3.60 5.99
C CYS A 94 -3.41 3.30 5.29
N ARG A 95 -4.56 3.63 5.91
CA ARG A 95 -5.87 3.24 5.38
C ARG A 95 -6.37 4.17 4.27
N MET A 96 -7.20 3.64 3.38
CA MET A 96 -8.00 4.45 2.45
C MET A 96 -9.27 4.96 3.14
N PRO A 97 -9.66 6.23 2.94
CA PRO A 97 -10.91 6.74 3.51
C PRO A 97 -12.12 6.02 2.90
N GLN A 98 -13.15 5.81 3.72
CA GLN A 98 -14.39 5.14 3.32
C GLN A 98 -15.40 6.14 2.70
N ASP A 99 -15.33 7.40 3.11
CA ASP A 99 -16.19 8.48 2.63
C ASP A 99 -15.34 9.62 2.03
N PRO A 100 -15.74 10.22 0.89
CA PRO A 100 -15.04 11.35 0.31
C PRO A 100 -14.94 12.57 1.23
N ARG A 101 -15.82 12.67 2.24
CA ARG A 101 -15.87 13.78 3.21
C ARG A 101 -14.98 13.57 4.43
N GLU A 102 -14.43 12.38 4.62
CA GLU A 102 -13.53 12.14 5.75
C GLU A 102 -12.38 13.16 5.75
N ARG A 103 -12.14 13.79 6.93
CA ARG A 103 -11.05 14.75 7.10
C ARG A 103 -9.70 14.06 7.14
N ASP A 104 -9.65 12.89 7.76
CA ASP A 104 -8.47 12.02 7.76
C ASP A 104 -8.38 11.34 6.40
N ARG A 105 -7.41 11.77 5.59
CA ARG A 105 -7.22 11.25 4.22
C ARG A 105 -6.35 10.00 4.18
N GLY A 106 -5.73 9.59 5.29
CA GLY A 106 -4.89 8.41 5.35
C GLY A 106 -3.95 8.30 4.15
N ALA A 107 -3.96 7.16 3.48
CA ALA A 107 -3.12 6.90 2.30
C ALA A 107 -3.38 7.83 1.10
N LEU A 108 -4.56 8.44 0.99
CA LEU A 108 -4.82 9.48 -0.03
C LEU A 108 -4.19 10.82 0.34
N GLY A 109 -3.91 11.07 1.63
CA GLY A 109 -3.14 12.25 2.07
C GLY A 109 -1.64 12.07 1.83
N SER A 110 -1.13 10.87 2.10
CA SER A 110 0.24 10.46 1.82
C SER A 110 0.34 8.93 1.72
N LEU A 111 0.96 8.44 0.66
CA LEU A 111 1.22 7.02 0.45
C LEU A 111 2.45 6.51 1.22
N VAL A 112 3.29 7.39 1.78
CA VAL A 112 4.53 6.98 2.45
C VAL A 112 4.29 6.03 3.63
N PRO A 113 3.31 6.26 4.53
CA PRO A 113 2.99 5.30 5.59
C PRO A 113 2.55 3.94 5.05
N ALA A 114 1.70 3.92 4.01
CA ALA A 114 1.23 2.68 3.37
C ALA A 114 2.39 1.91 2.71
N PHE A 115 3.32 2.61 2.04
CA PHE A 115 4.54 1.98 1.50
C PHE A 115 5.47 1.47 2.60
N GLY A 116 5.54 2.15 3.74
CA GLY A 116 6.26 1.66 4.92
C GLY A 116 5.68 0.33 5.43
N LEU A 117 4.36 0.23 5.54
CA LEU A 117 3.66 -1.01 5.92
C LEU A 117 3.87 -2.10 4.88
N LEU A 118 3.74 -1.80 3.58
CA LEU A 118 4.01 -2.74 2.49
C LEU A 118 5.42 -3.32 2.57
N LEU A 119 6.43 -2.48 2.82
CA LEU A 119 7.81 -2.92 2.99
C LEU A 119 7.96 -3.81 4.24
N GLU A 120 7.36 -3.46 5.36
CA GLU A 120 7.39 -4.30 6.57
C GLU A 120 6.77 -5.67 6.28
N VAL A 121 5.57 -5.70 5.68
CA VAL A 121 4.86 -6.95 5.37
C VAL A 121 5.64 -7.81 4.37
N ILE A 122 6.22 -7.23 3.32
CA ILE A 122 7.10 -7.96 2.38
C ILE A 122 8.25 -8.64 3.15
N ALA A 123 8.91 -7.93 4.06
CA ALA A 123 10.02 -8.49 4.83
C ALA A 123 9.57 -9.63 5.76
N LEU A 124 8.45 -9.45 6.45
CA LEU A 124 7.89 -10.46 7.35
C LEU A 124 7.42 -11.73 6.58
N ARG A 125 6.68 -11.56 5.49
CA ARG A 125 6.24 -12.66 4.62
C ARG A 125 7.43 -13.38 3.98
N TRP A 126 8.47 -12.65 3.60
CA TRP A 126 9.73 -13.23 3.13
C TRP A 126 10.39 -14.11 4.18
N ALA A 127 10.54 -13.62 5.41
CA ALA A 127 11.11 -14.39 6.52
C ALA A 127 10.31 -15.67 6.82
N ARG A 128 9.00 -15.63 6.64
CA ARG A 128 8.08 -16.76 6.79
C ARG A 128 8.02 -17.68 5.55
N ARG A 129 8.72 -17.34 4.47
CA ARG A 129 8.72 -18.06 3.18
C ARG A 129 7.34 -18.12 2.49
N GLU A 130 6.50 -17.13 2.73
CA GLU A 130 5.17 -16.99 2.15
C GLU A 130 5.25 -16.28 0.79
N THR A 131 5.89 -16.90 -0.18
CA THR A 131 6.25 -16.26 -1.46
C THR A 131 5.06 -15.76 -2.28
N ALA A 132 3.91 -16.43 -2.22
CA ALA A 132 2.69 -15.95 -2.87
C ALA A 132 2.24 -14.60 -2.31
N ALA A 133 2.26 -14.43 -0.99
CA ALA A 133 1.91 -13.18 -0.33
C ALA A 133 2.94 -12.07 -0.62
N VAL A 134 4.23 -12.43 -0.69
CA VAL A 134 5.29 -11.49 -1.12
C VAL A 134 5.02 -10.97 -2.53
N VAL A 135 4.69 -11.85 -3.49
CA VAL A 135 4.39 -11.46 -4.87
C VAL A 135 3.13 -10.59 -4.95
N ALA A 136 2.10 -10.90 -4.15
CA ALA A 136 0.91 -10.07 -4.06
C ALA A 136 1.22 -8.66 -3.53
N ALA A 137 1.99 -8.54 -2.45
CA ALA A 137 2.39 -7.26 -1.89
C ALA A 137 3.26 -6.44 -2.87
N ILE A 138 4.20 -7.08 -3.56
CA ILE A 138 5.00 -6.43 -4.63
C ILE A 138 4.09 -5.90 -5.74
N HIS A 139 3.06 -6.64 -6.10
CA HIS A 139 2.11 -6.18 -7.11
C HIS A 139 1.36 -4.94 -6.63
N ILE A 140 0.88 -4.92 -5.39
CA ILE A 140 0.22 -3.72 -4.82
C ILE A 140 1.16 -2.51 -4.88
N THR A 141 2.45 -2.66 -4.52
CA THR A 141 3.40 -1.55 -4.66
C THR A 141 3.50 -1.03 -6.09
N SER A 142 3.37 -1.90 -7.10
CA SER A 142 3.46 -1.49 -8.51
C SER A 142 2.24 -0.68 -8.97
N GLU A 143 1.08 -0.92 -8.40
CA GLU A 143 -0.13 -0.16 -8.72
C GLU A 143 -0.09 1.28 -8.18
N TYR A 144 0.52 1.47 -7.00
CA TYR A 144 0.55 2.77 -6.32
C TYR A 144 1.86 3.55 -6.50
N LEU A 145 2.95 2.92 -6.93
CA LEU A 145 4.25 3.60 -7.10
C LEU A 145 4.18 4.81 -8.07
N PRO A 146 3.44 4.76 -9.19
CA PRO A 146 3.24 5.92 -10.04
C PRO A 146 2.59 7.10 -9.31
N LEU A 147 1.65 6.88 -8.39
CA LEU A 147 1.06 7.94 -7.57
C LEU A 147 2.04 8.49 -6.55
N LEU A 148 2.87 7.62 -5.96
CA LEU A 148 3.92 8.04 -5.04
C LEU A 148 4.92 8.98 -5.72
N ALA A 149 5.22 8.76 -7.03
CA ALA A 149 6.07 9.65 -7.81
C ALA A 149 5.50 11.08 -7.93
N TRP A 150 4.19 11.20 -7.99
CA TRP A 150 3.46 12.47 -8.10
C TRP A 150 3.19 13.16 -6.77
N GLU A 151 3.27 12.45 -5.65
CA GLU A 151 2.86 12.97 -4.34
C GLU A 151 3.60 14.26 -3.95
N SER A 152 4.89 14.37 -4.27
CA SER A 152 5.69 15.58 -3.98
C SER A 152 5.23 16.82 -4.75
N VAL A 153 4.51 16.64 -5.86
CA VAL A 153 4.05 17.70 -6.75
C VAL A 153 2.57 18.01 -6.52
N LEU A 154 1.74 16.98 -6.42
CA LEU A 154 0.30 17.14 -6.22
C LEU A 154 -0.09 17.18 -4.73
N GLY A 155 0.74 16.66 -3.83
CA GLY A 155 0.49 16.61 -2.39
C GLY A 155 -0.66 15.70 -1.95
N HIS A 156 -1.42 15.16 -2.90
CA HIS A 156 -2.60 14.32 -2.68
C HIS A 156 -2.82 13.39 -3.88
N ALA A 157 -1.75 12.88 -4.44
CA ALA A 157 -1.78 12.06 -5.62
C ALA A 157 -2.74 10.88 -5.45
N GLY A 158 -3.72 10.78 -6.34
CA GLY A 158 -4.75 9.75 -6.30
C GLY A 158 -5.98 10.06 -5.44
N ASP A 159 -6.04 11.18 -4.72
CA ASP A 159 -7.28 11.60 -4.04
C ASP A 159 -8.25 12.22 -5.06
N PRO A 160 -9.32 11.53 -5.49
CA PRO A 160 -10.22 12.04 -6.52
C PRO A 160 -10.96 13.31 -6.07
N ALA A 161 -11.16 13.51 -4.76
CA ALA A 161 -11.81 14.72 -4.25
C ALA A 161 -10.92 15.97 -4.37
N ARG A 162 -9.61 15.80 -4.55
CA ARG A 162 -8.62 16.89 -4.58
C ARG A 162 -7.86 16.99 -5.89
N ILE A 163 -7.79 15.91 -6.66
CA ILE A 163 -7.01 15.87 -7.91
C ILE A 163 -7.63 16.74 -9.01
N GLY A 164 -8.95 16.88 -9.04
CA GLY A 164 -9.68 17.62 -10.10
C GLY A 164 -9.12 19.01 -10.36
N PRO A 165 -9.07 19.91 -9.37
CA PRO A 165 -8.49 21.25 -9.54
C PRO A 165 -7.01 21.23 -9.94
N ALA A 166 -6.26 20.22 -9.46
CA ALA A 166 -4.84 20.09 -9.77
C ALA A 166 -4.57 19.67 -11.21
N VAL A 167 -5.49 18.95 -11.86
CA VAL A 167 -5.31 18.41 -13.22
C VAL A 167 -6.16 19.13 -14.30
N SER A 168 -7.11 19.96 -13.91
CA SER A 168 -8.05 20.67 -14.80
C SER A 168 -7.77 22.17 -14.94
N GLY A 169 -6.57 22.67 -14.59
CA GLY A 169 -6.23 24.09 -14.73
C GLY A 169 -6.02 24.56 -16.18
N ASP A 170 -6.28 25.86 -16.44
CA ASP A 170 -5.95 26.58 -17.66
C ASP A 170 -6.66 26.11 -18.96
N GLY A 171 -7.87 25.53 -18.86
CA GLY A 171 -8.70 25.22 -20.03
C GLY A 171 -8.31 23.96 -20.78
N SER A 172 -7.29 23.24 -20.35
CA SER A 172 -6.94 21.91 -20.86
C SER A 172 -7.21 20.86 -19.80
N ALA A 173 -8.24 20.03 -19.96
CA ALA A 173 -8.43 18.88 -19.12
C ALA A 173 -7.29 17.89 -19.37
N TRP A 174 -6.70 17.36 -18.29
CA TRP A 174 -5.72 16.29 -18.37
C TRP A 174 -6.32 15.08 -19.10
N GLY A 175 -5.59 14.57 -20.10
CA GLY A 175 -6.04 13.42 -20.89
C GLY A 175 -6.94 13.74 -22.09
N ASP A 176 -7.26 14.99 -22.36
CA ASP A 176 -8.12 15.40 -23.48
C ASP A 176 -7.44 15.34 -24.87
N PHE A 177 -6.17 15.08 -24.93
CA PHE A 177 -5.47 15.05 -26.19
C PHE A 177 -5.81 13.80 -27.00
N ASP A 178 -6.47 14.01 -28.14
CA ASP A 178 -6.64 13.03 -29.21
C ASP A 178 -5.41 13.02 -30.15
N ASP A 179 -4.26 13.38 -29.63
CA ASP A 179 -3.04 13.64 -30.38
C ASP A 179 -2.23 12.36 -30.61
N ARG A 180 -1.70 12.18 -31.83
CA ARG A 180 -0.80 11.07 -32.19
C ARG A 180 0.51 11.10 -31.42
N ASP A 181 0.88 12.22 -30.83
CA ASP A 181 2.10 12.40 -30.04
C ASP A 181 1.91 12.04 -28.56
N CYS A 182 0.69 11.69 -28.12
CA CYS A 182 0.38 11.29 -26.75
C CYS A 182 0.59 9.78 -26.58
N ALA A 183 1.44 9.40 -25.62
CA ALA A 183 1.72 8.00 -25.30
C ALA A 183 0.58 7.31 -24.50
N HIS A 184 -0.44 8.07 -24.07
CA HIS A 184 -1.58 7.52 -23.34
C HIS A 184 -2.40 6.55 -24.19
N THR A 185 -2.69 5.39 -23.62
CA THR A 185 -3.64 4.44 -24.19
C THR A 185 -5.09 4.94 -24.03
N ARG A 186 -6.02 4.34 -24.76
CA ARG A 186 -7.44 4.66 -24.61
C ARG A 186 -7.99 4.39 -23.20
N PRO A 187 -7.65 3.27 -22.52
CA PRO A 187 -8.04 3.07 -21.12
C PRO A 187 -7.50 4.14 -20.16
N GLU A 188 -6.25 4.57 -20.33
CA GLU A 188 -5.64 5.61 -19.51
C GLU A 188 -6.31 6.96 -19.68
N ARG A 189 -6.61 7.36 -20.92
CA ARG A 189 -7.38 8.58 -21.17
C ARG A 189 -8.78 8.51 -20.55
N SER A 190 -9.47 7.38 -20.70
CA SER A 190 -10.79 7.17 -20.09
C SER A 190 -10.71 7.25 -18.55
N ALA A 191 -9.66 6.68 -17.95
CA ALA A 191 -9.44 6.76 -16.50
C ALA A 191 -9.17 8.19 -16.02
N ALA A 192 -8.38 8.97 -16.80
CA ALA A 192 -8.10 10.37 -16.50
C ALA A 192 -9.39 11.21 -16.51
N HIS A 193 -10.21 11.08 -17.54
CA HIS A 193 -11.51 11.75 -17.62
C HIS A 193 -12.45 11.35 -16.50
N HIS A 194 -12.45 10.06 -16.13
CA HIS A 194 -13.27 9.57 -15.03
C HIS A 194 -12.82 10.16 -13.70
N ALA A 195 -11.51 10.22 -13.44
CA ALA A 195 -10.95 10.81 -12.22
C ALA A 195 -11.36 12.28 -12.06
N VAL A 196 -11.26 13.09 -13.14
CA VAL A 196 -11.66 14.50 -13.12
C VAL A 196 -13.15 14.62 -12.81
N ARG A 197 -14.00 13.79 -13.43
CA ARG A 197 -15.44 13.80 -13.18
C ARG A 197 -15.78 13.43 -11.74
N VAL A 198 -15.18 12.37 -11.19
CA VAL A 198 -15.40 11.94 -9.80
C VAL A 198 -14.94 12.98 -8.81
N ALA A 199 -13.89 13.74 -9.14
CA ALA A 199 -13.41 14.84 -8.29
C ALA A 199 -14.43 15.97 -8.16
N HIS A 200 -15.24 16.23 -9.22
CA HIS A 200 -16.27 17.25 -9.20
C HIS A 200 -17.61 16.75 -8.61
N GLU A 201 -17.90 15.48 -8.75
CA GLU A 201 -19.19 14.85 -8.39
C GLU A 201 -19.00 13.78 -7.30
N SER A 202 -18.26 14.06 -6.26
CA SER A 202 -17.95 13.11 -5.19
C SER A 202 -19.22 12.50 -4.58
N GLY A 203 -19.56 11.30 -4.97
CA GLY A 203 -20.77 10.58 -4.56
C GLY A 203 -20.54 9.06 -4.61
N PRO A 204 -21.56 8.27 -4.98
CA PRO A 204 -21.46 6.80 -5.03
C PRO A 204 -20.33 6.27 -5.93
N GLN A 205 -19.85 7.08 -6.88
CA GLN A 205 -18.78 6.73 -7.79
C GLN A 205 -17.38 6.74 -7.13
N TRP A 206 -17.23 7.36 -5.96
CA TRP A 206 -15.99 7.46 -5.22
C TRP A 206 -15.36 6.09 -4.94
N ARG A 207 -16.13 5.18 -4.35
CA ARG A 207 -15.64 3.83 -4.02
C ARG A 207 -15.30 3.04 -5.28
N THR A 208 -16.16 3.11 -6.30
CA THR A 208 -15.90 2.47 -7.58
C THR A 208 -14.64 2.99 -8.26
N TYR A 209 -14.34 4.28 -8.10
CA TYR A 209 -13.09 4.86 -8.60
C TYR A 209 -11.88 4.26 -7.87
N LEU A 210 -11.90 4.26 -6.53
CA LEU A 210 -10.80 3.70 -5.74
C LEU A 210 -10.56 2.22 -6.07
N ASP A 211 -11.62 1.44 -6.20
CA ASP A 211 -11.53 0.00 -6.41
C ASP A 211 -11.09 -0.39 -7.84
N ARG A 212 -11.40 0.43 -8.84
CA ARG A 212 -11.27 0.01 -10.26
C ARG A 212 -10.44 0.93 -11.14
N GLN A 213 -10.30 2.20 -10.79
CA GLN A 213 -9.71 3.20 -11.68
C GLN A 213 -8.42 3.81 -11.16
N HIS A 214 -8.16 3.67 -9.87
CA HIS A 214 -7.05 4.34 -9.21
C HIS A 214 -5.69 4.00 -9.82
N SER A 215 -5.41 2.71 -10.06
CA SER A 215 -4.16 2.27 -10.69
C SER A 215 -4.02 2.75 -12.14
N ASN A 216 -5.11 2.79 -12.90
CA ASN A 216 -5.10 3.31 -14.27
C ASN A 216 -4.78 4.82 -14.30
N VAL A 217 -5.31 5.58 -13.35
CA VAL A 217 -5.01 7.01 -13.21
C VAL A 217 -3.54 7.21 -12.81
N ALA A 218 -3.05 6.41 -11.88
CA ALA A 218 -1.65 6.43 -11.48
C ALA A 218 -0.72 6.19 -12.66
N HIS A 219 -1.02 5.19 -13.46
CA HIS A 219 -0.27 4.85 -14.66
C HIS A 219 -0.34 5.97 -15.71
N ALA A 220 -1.53 6.52 -15.97
CA ALA A 220 -1.71 7.62 -16.91
C ALA A 220 -0.92 8.87 -16.51
N LEU A 221 -0.89 9.23 -15.22
CA LEU A 221 -0.08 10.34 -14.71
C LEU A 221 1.41 10.09 -14.95
N ALA A 222 1.88 8.87 -14.70
CA ALA A 222 3.30 8.54 -14.90
C ALA A 222 3.69 8.53 -16.38
N VAL A 223 2.85 8.00 -17.27
CA VAL A 223 3.06 8.03 -18.73
C VAL A 223 3.13 9.48 -19.23
N CYS A 224 2.23 10.35 -18.72
CA CYS A 224 2.24 11.76 -19.10
C CYS A 224 3.58 12.44 -18.80
N ALA A 225 4.12 12.23 -17.60
CA ALA A 225 5.39 12.84 -17.21
C ALA A 225 6.62 12.11 -17.77
N GLY A 226 6.57 10.78 -17.87
CA GLY A 226 7.72 9.96 -18.22
C GLY A 226 7.95 9.76 -19.71
N GLU A 227 6.89 9.63 -20.50
CA GLU A 227 6.94 9.11 -21.87
C GLU A 227 6.36 10.02 -22.94
N CYS A 228 5.42 10.92 -22.59
CA CYS A 228 4.79 11.80 -23.55
C CYS A 228 5.79 12.80 -24.15
N ARG A 229 5.82 12.93 -25.49
CA ARG A 229 6.60 13.97 -26.19
C ARG A 229 6.01 15.37 -25.96
N ARG A 230 4.70 15.44 -25.77
CA ARG A 230 3.96 16.66 -25.46
C ARG A 230 3.15 16.43 -24.18
N PRO A 231 3.79 16.56 -23.01
CA PRO A 231 3.10 16.35 -21.75
C PRO A 231 1.91 17.29 -21.58
N CYS A 232 0.85 16.79 -20.95
CA CYS A 232 -0.34 17.57 -20.62
C CYS A 232 -0.03 18.71 -19.63
N GLY A 233 -0.95 19.67 -19.50
CA GLY A 233 -0.83 20.81 -18.59
C GLY A 233 -0.54 20.44 -17.13
N VAL A 234 -0.97 19.25 -16.68
CA VAL A 234 -0.64 18.72 -15.36
C VAL A 234 0.88 18.61 -15.12
N VAL A 235 1.68 18.44 -16.18
CA VAL A 235 3.15 18.41 -16.13
C VAL A 235 3.73 19.79 -16.46
N THR A 236 3.29 20.38 -17.58
CA THR A 236 3.96 21.56 -18.16
C THR A 236 3.75 22.84 -17.35
N ARG A 237 2.79 22.86 -16.41
CA ARG A 237 2.61 24.00 -15.48
C ARG A 237 3.72 24.13 -14.44
N HIS A 238 4.53 23.08 -14.24
CA HIS A 238 5.62 23.09 -13.26
C HIS A 238 6.90 23.67 -13.84
N PRO A 239 7.81 24.23 -13.02
CA PRO A 239 9.12 24.68 -13.46
C PRO A 239 9.92 23.53 -14.12
N ALA A 240 10.79 23.85 -15.07
CA ALA A 240 11.57 22.86 -15.84
C ALA A 240 12.31 21.87 -14.95
N THR A 241 12.93 22.33 -13.87
CA THR A 241 13.64 21.46 -12.91
C THR A 241 12.73 20.46 -12.20
N GLU A 242 11.50 20.85 -11.90
CA GLU A 242 10.48 19.97 -11.33
C GLU A 242 9.99 18.96 -12.35
N GLN A 243 9.79 19.39 -13.61
CA GLN A 243 9.41 18.49 -14.71
C GLN A 243 10.47 17.42 -14.93
N GLU A 244 11.76 17.75 -14.91
CA GLU A 244 12.87 16.80 -15.04
C GLU A 244 12.91 15.79 -13.89
N LEU A 245 12.74 16.25 -12.65
CA LEU A 245 12.66 15.37 -11.48
C LEU A 245 11.47 14.42 -11.57
N LEU A 246 10.30 14.95 -11.92
CA LEU A 246 9.09 14.18 -12.07
C LEU A 246 9.21 13.15 -13.19
N GLN A 247 9.79 13.54 -14.33
CA GLN A 247 10.05 12.64 -15.45
C GLN A 247 10.95 11.46 -15.03
N ARG A 248 12.03 11.74 -14.31
CA ARG A 248 12.92 10.68 -13.82
C ARG A 248 12.22 9.71 -12.88
N ARG A 249 11.46 10.23 -11.91
CA ARG A 249 10.69 9.44 -10.94
C ARG A 249 9.62 8.58 -11.63
N CYS A 250 8.86 9.17 -12.55
CA CYS A 250 7.84 8.45 -13.30
C CYS A 250 8.42 7.37 -14.20
N ARG A 251 9.55 7.62 -14.86
CA ARG A 251 10.26 6.59 -15.65
C ARG A 251 10.72 5.42 -14.78
N ALA A 252 11.25 5.69 -13.58
CA ALA A 252 11.64 4.65 -12.65
C ALA A 252 10.43 3.85 -12.17
N ALA A 253 9.31 4.51 -11.86
CA ALA A 253 8.06 3.87 -11.48
C ALA A 253 7.49 2.98 -12.61
N LEU A 254 7.43 3.46 -13.86
CA LEU A 254 6.95 2.70 -15.01
C LEU A 254 7.85 1.49 -15.30
N ALA A 255 9.17 1.65 -15.19
CA ALA A 255 10.13 0.56 -15.34
C ALA A 255 9.93 -0.51 -14.25
N TYR A 256 9.62 -0.11 -13.01
CA TYR A 256 9.29 -1.05 -11.94
C TYR A 256 8.00 -1.81 -12.25
N VAL A 257 6.91 -1.11 -12.65
CA VAL A 257 5.64 -1.73 -13.04
C VAL A 257 5.82 -2.80 -14.11
N SER A 258 6.69 -2.55 -15.08
CA SER A 258 6.97 -3.49 -16.18
C SER A 258 8.08 -4.51 -15.89
N SER A 259 8.66 -4.51 -14.70
CA SER A 259 9.82 -5.32 -14.34
C SER A 259 9.51 -6.81 -14.15
N PRO A 260 10.53 -7.70 -14.29
CA PRO A 260 10.38 -9.14 -14.07
C PRO A 260 9.77 -9.50 -12.71
N ILE A 261 10.09 -8.78 -11.63
CA ILE A 261 9.58 -9.07 -10.29
C ILE A 261 8.06 -8.87 -10.20
N VAL A 262 7.55 -7.82 -10.82
CA VAL A 262 6.10 -7.54 -10.86
C VAL A 262 5.36 -8.53 -11.75
N ARG A 263 5.99 -8.96 -12.84
CA ARG A 263 5.41 -9.96 -13.76
C ARG A 263 5.25 -11.33 -13.14
N LEU A 264 5.97 -11.67 -12.07
CA LEU A 264 5.83 -12.97 -11.38
C LEU A 264 4.41 -13.27 -10.94
N ARG A 265 3.58 -12.23 -10.70
CA ARG A 265 2.17 -12.43 -10.34
C ARG A 265 1.40 -13.26 -11.37
N HIS A 266 1.76 -13.15 -12.67
CA HIS A 266 1.06 -13.88 -13.74
C HIS A 266 1.24 -15.40 -13.66
N SER A 267 2.31 -15.87 -13.01
CA SER A 267 2.57 -17.27 -12.73
C SER A 267 2.06 -17.74 -11.36
N ALA A 268 1.63 -16.82 -10.50
CA ALA A 268 1.12 -17.14 -9.17
C ALA A 268 -0.42 -17.25 -9.14
N PRO A 269 -1.01 -17.95 -8.14
CA PRO A 269 -2.46 -18.05 -7.98
C PRO A 269 -3.19 -16.71 -7.87
N VAL A 270 -2.48 -15.66 -7.46
CA VAL A 270 -2.97 -14.28 -7.39
C VAL A 270 -3.22 -13.67 -8.80
N GLY A 271 -2.65 -14.28 -9.84
CA GLY A 271 -2.87 -13.91 -11.24
C GLY A 271 -3.68 -14.97 -11.98
N HIS A 272 -3.07 -15.64 -12.94
CA HIS A 272 -3.74 -16.60 -13.81
C HIS A 272 -3.11 -18.02 -13.78
N GLY A 273 -2.07 -18.23 -12.96
CA GLY A 273 -1.35 -19.50 -12.85
C GLY A 273 -1.73 -20.30 -11.61
N PHE A 274 -1.32 -21.57 -11.59
CA PHE A 274 -1.52 -22.47 -10.45
C PHE A 274 -0.22 -22.72 -9.66
N GLY A 275 0.91 -22.13 -10.09
CA GLY A 275 2.19 -22.27 -9.42
C GLY A 275 2.48 -21.14 -8.44
N VAL A 276 3.16 -21.47 -7.35
CA VAL A 276 3.71 -20.48 -6.41
C VAL A 276 5.21 -20.38 -6.69
N PRO A 277 5.77 -19.21 -7.04
CA PRO A 277 7.18 -19.08 -7.27
C PRO A 277 7.97 -19.37 -5.99
N SER A 278 9.07 -20.09 -6.16
CA SER A 278 10.03 -20.33 -5.08
C SER A 278 10.74 -19.05 -4.67
N THR A 279 11.32 -19.05 -3.48
CA THR A 279 12.16 -17.93 -2.99
C THR A 279 13.34 -17.64 -3.96
N GLY A 280 13.88 -18.67 -4.61
CA GLY A 280 14.93 -18.54 -5.63
C GLY A 280 14.45 -17.76 -6.85
N GLU A 281 13.30 -18.13 -7.41
CA GLU A 281 12.69 -17.44 -8.56
C GLU A 281 12.35 -16.00 -8.28
N VAL A 282 11.81 -15.70 -7.09
CA VAL A 282 11.55 -14.32 -6.67
C VAL A 282 12.86 -13.52 -6.59
N ARG A 283 13.91 -14.11 -5.99
CA ARG A 283 15.22 -13.46 -5.89
C ARG A 283 15.85 -13.21 -7.26
N GLU A 284 15.81 -14.19 -8.17
CA GLU A 284 16.32 -14.04 -9.54
C GLU A 284 15.55 -12.97 -10.33
N ALA A 285 14.22 -12.96 -10.20
CA ALA A 285 13.41 -11.92 -10.84
C ALA A 285 13.75 -10.52 -10.30
N TRP A 286 14.02 -10.39 -8.98
CA TRP A 286 14.47 -9.14 -8.39
C TRP A 286 15.84 -8.72 -8.92
N VAL A 287 16.81 -9.63 -9.00
CA VAL A 287 18.16 -9.34 -9.52
C VAL A 287 18.08 -8.80 -10.96
N ARG A 288 17.27 -9.42 -11.82
CA ARG A 288 17.04 -8.92 -13.19
C ARG A 288 16.37 -7.54 -13.18
N SER A 289 15.31 -7.36 -12.39
CA SER A 289 14.62 -6.08 -12.27
C SER A 289 15.54 -4.98 -11.78
N ARG A 290 16.32 -5.28 -10.73
CA ARG A 290 17.31 -4.36 -10.15
C ARG A 290 18.35 -3.91 -11.15
N GLY A 291 18.82 -4.83 -12.00
CA GLY A 291 19.79 -4.53 -13.07
C GLY A 291 19.24 -3.56 -14.13
N GLU A 292 17.96 -3.70 -14.49
CA GLU A 292 17.26 -2.79 -15.41
C GLU A 292 17.00 -1.42 -14.78
N LEU A 293 16.45 -1.42 -13.57
CA LEU A 293 16.12 -0.21 -12.81
C LEU A 293 17.34 0.64 -12.47
N ALA A 294 18.48 0.02 -12.20
CA ALA A 294 19.72 0.70 -11.84
C ALA A 294 20.29 1.60 -12.97
N ARG A 295 19.79 1.46 -14.20
CA ARG A 295 20.13 2.35 -15.32
C ARG A 295 19.38 3.68 -15.25
N LEU A 296 18.18 3.68 -14.64
CA LEU A 296 17.29 4.83 -14.49
C LEU A 296 17.43 5.48 -13.12
N GLU A 297 17.56 4.65 -12.08
CA GLU A 297 17.68 5.09 -10.70
C GLU A 297 18.81 4.32 -9.97
N PRO A 298 20.01 4.90 -9.87
CA PRO A 298 21.16 4.24 -9.25
C PRO A 298 20.95 3.88 -7.77
N ALA A 299 20.06 4.57 -7.04
CA ALA A 299 19.79 4.30 -5.63
C ALA A 299 19.32 2.85 -5.38
N VAL A 300 18.74 2.19 -6.38
CA VAL A 300 18.32 0.78 -6.27
C VAL A 300 19.50 -0.18 -6.04
N ARG A 301 20.75 0.25 -6.26
CA ARG A 301 21.96 -0.55 -5.99
C ARG A 301 22.36 -0.61 -4.52
N THR A 302 21.67 0.13 -3.66
CA THR A 302 21.95 0.15 -2.22
C THR A 302 21.81 -1.26 -1.63
N GLU A 303 22.81 -1.67 -0.85
CA GLU A 303 22.76 -2.89 -0.03
C GLU A 303 22.31 -2.48 1.37
N ASP A 304 21.01 -2.53 1.60
CA ASP A 304 20.35 -2.02 2.80
C ASP A 304 19.92 -3.13 3.79
N GLY A 305 20.35 -4.38 3.52
CA GLY A 305 19.98 -5.54 4.33
C GLY A 305 18.53 -6.00 4.16
N TYR A 306 17.75 -5.34 3.30
CA TYR A 306 16.38 -5.71 3.01
C TYR A 306 16.32 -7.02 2.18
N PRO A 307 15.28 -7.86 2.31
CA PRO A 307 15.17 -9.13 1.57
C PRO A 307 15.28 -9.00 0.03
N LEU A 308 14.82 -7.87 -0.49
CA LEU A 308 14.99 -7.44 -1.88
C LEU A 308 15.87 -6.16 -1.87
N PRO A 309 17.21 -6.30 -1.85
CA PRO A 309 18.11 -5.18 -1.59
C PRO A 309 17.91 -4.02 -2.54
N GLY A 310 17.79 -2.79 -2.00
CA GLY A 310 17.57 -1.57 -2.76
C GLY A 310 16.12 -1.27 -3.10
N LEU A 311 15.15 -2.12 -2.75
CA LEU A 311 13.72 -1.83 -2.95
C LEU A 311 13.25 -0.61 -2.13
N PRO A 312 13.57 -0.48 -0.82
CA PRO A 312 13.27 0.73 -0.06
C PRO A 312 13.93 1.99 -0.64
N SER A 313 15.16 1.86 -1.12
CA SER A 313 15.90 2.95 -1.76
C SER A 313 15.26 3.40 -3.07
N LEU A 314 14.77 2.46 -3.89
CA LEU A 314 14.00 2.77 -5.09
C LEU A 314 12.72 3.56 -4.74
N PHE A 315 11.95 3.10 -3.76
CA PHE A 315 10.72 3.78 -3.36
C PHE A 315 11.01 5.18 -2.80
N SER A 316 12.09 5.33 -2.02
CA SER A 316 12.54 6.63 -1.53
C SER A 316 12.91 7.59 -2.67
N ALA A 317 13.63 7.10 -3.68
CA ALA A 317 14.01 7.88 -4.85
C ALA A 317 12.80 8.31 -5.69
N VAL A 318 11.82 7.40 -5.88
CA VAL A 318 10.57 7.70 -6.58
C VAL A 318 9.73 8.71 -5.80
N ALA A 319 9.61 8.56 -4.49
CA ALA A 319 8.89 9.48 -3.63
C ALA A 319 9.59 10.86 -3.52
N GLY A 320 10.92 10.90 -3.69
CA GLY A 320 11.74 12.07 -3.41
C GLY A 320 11.90 12.37 -1.92
N ARG A 321 11.60 11.42 -1.06
CA ARG A 321 11.76 11.46 0.39
C ARG A 321 11.89 10.04 0.94
N LEU A 322 12.37 9.92 2.17
CA LEU A 322 12.60 8.61 2.79
C LEU A 322 11.30 7.78 2.87
N VAL A 323 11.38 6.56 2.34
CA VAL A 323 10.40 5.49 2.49
C VAL A 323 11.14 4.29 3.08
N ALA A 324 10.92 4.00 4.33
CA ALA A 324 11.55 2.89 5.06
C ALA A 324 10.49 1.88 5.49
N PRO A 325 10.87 0.60 5.73
CA PRO A 325 9.97 -0.35 6.35
C PRO A 325 9.41 0.21 7.65
N ALA A 326 8.10 0.08 7.85
CA ALA A 326 7.46 0.40 9.12
C ALA A 326 7.81 -0.67 10.18
N THR A 327 7.37 -0.43 11.42
CA THR A 327 7.43 -1.40 12.52
C THR A 327 6.05 -1.67 13.12
N LEU A 328 5.00 -1.36 12.36
CA LEU A 328 3.62 -1.37 12.87
C LEU A 328 3.15 -2.77 13.26
N VAL A 329 3.42 -3.76 12.42
CA VAL A 329 3.10 -5.18 12.69
C VAL A 329 4.00 -5.72 13.80
N THR A 330 5.28 -5.36 13.78
CA THR A 330 6.27 -5.78 14.79
C THR A 330 5.96 -5.21 16.17
N ASP A 331 5.57 -3.93 16.24
CA ASP A 331 5.18 -3.28 17.50
C ASP A 331 3.87 -3.86 18.03
N THR A 332 2.93 -4.23 17.14
CA THR A 332 1.70 -4.94 17.51
C THR A 332 2.00 -6.32 18.12
N ALA A 333 2.93 -7.07 17.52
CA ALA A 333 3.36 -8.35 18.07
C ALA A 333 4.04 -8.17 19.44
N THR A 334 4.82 -7.10 19.62
CA THR A 334 5.43 -6.75 20.90
C THR A 334 4.38 -6.43 21.96
N ALA A 335 3.35 -5.66 21.62
CA ALA A 335 2.22 -5.38 22.52
C ALA A 335 1.45 -6.67 22.89
N LEU A 336 1.26 -7.58 21.91
CA LEU A 336 0.63 -8.87 22.15
C LEU A 336 1.46 -9.74 23.11
N VAL A 337 2.79 -9.81 22.94
CA VAL A 337 3.68 -10.53 23.86
C VAL A 337 3.58 -9.95 25.27
N ALA A 338 3.51 -8.62 25.40
CA ALA A 338 3.33 -7.98 26.71
C ALA A 338 1.95 -8.26 27.34
N ALA A 339 0.91 -8.41 26.54
CA ALA A 339 -0.44 -8.76 27.01
C ALA A 339 -0.56 -10.25 27.41
N LEU A 340 0.32 -11.11 26.89
CA LEU A 340 0.39 -12.53 27.25
C LEU A 340 1.17 -12.75 28.57
N ALA A 341 2.04 -11.81 28.99
CA ALA A 341 2.88 -11.92 30.18
C ALA A 341 2.10 -11.70 31.47
#